data_08eedc9135810293d368bb2cf091ea6c
#
_entry.id   08eedc9135810293d368bb2cf091ea6c
#
_cell.length_a   1.000
_cell.length_b   1.000
_cell.length_c   1.000
_cell.angle_alpha   90.00
_cell.angle_beta   90.00
_cell.angle_gamma   90.00
#
_symmetry.space_group_name_H-M   'P 1'
#
loop_
_entity.id
_entity.type
_entity.pdbx_description
1 polymer ?
#
loop_
_entity_poly.entity_id
_entity_poly.type
_entity_poly.pdbx_seq_one_letter_code
_entity_poly.pdbx_strand_id
1 'polypeptide(L)'
;GVDFIICDHHLPAEEIPRAVAVLDPKRVDCSYPFDELSGCGVGFKLVQAYAQKNRIPFEQISPLLDLLVVSIASDIVPLVDENRILAHFGLKDLNREPSKGLLSIIKICGLDKHNITIDDIVFKIGPRINAAGRMRMDENDENASPSGGHAAVELLIEGNESIAAEFGNVIDAYNQDRKSIDRSVTQEAHDFIERNPEMKQLKSTVIYNPKWMKGIVGIVASRLIETYYRPTVVLTMSNGFVTGSARSVPGFDLYQAVESCSDLLENFGGHMYAAGLTMRPENVDEFTRRFNAYVEENIDPQMLMPQVDIDSELLFSDITPAFRKDLNRFQPFGPGNTAPVFATYGVSNHGDAKLVGMECEHLRM
;
A
#
# COMPACT_ATOMS: atom_id res chain seq x y z
N GLY A 1 33.93 0.90 14.20
CA GLY A 1 32.45 0.98 13.97
C GLY A 1 32.17 1.36 12.52
N VAL A 2 30.97 1.18 12.10
CA VAL A 2 30.49 1.64 10.79
C VAL A 2 29.61 2.86 11.05
N ASP A 3 29.81 3.92 10.26
CA ASP A 3 28.99 5.12 10.32
C ASP A 3 27.68 4.89 9.55
N PHE A 4 26.54 5.35 10.12
CA PHE A 4 25.24 5.25 9.51
C PHE A 4 24.65 6.64 9.23
N ILE A 5 24.02 6.78 8.06
CA ILE A 5 23.08 7.85 7.74
C ILE A 5 21.72 7.18 7.56
N ILE A 6 20.72 7.61 8.31
CA ILE A 6 19.36 7.08 8.27
C ILE A 6 18.50 8.05 7.48
N CYS A 7 17.79 7.54 6.46
CA CYS A 7 16.75 8.27 5.72
C CYS A 7 15.43 7.56 5.98
N ASP A 8 14.54 8.20 6.71
CA ASP A 8 13.23 7.63 7.10
C ASP A 8 12.11 8.65 6.88
N HIS A 9 10.87 8.17 6.85
CA HIS A 9 9.66 8.98 6.68
C HIS A 9 8.52 8.54 7.61
N HIS A 10 8.77 7.57 8.47
CA HIS A 10 7.82 7.15 9.48
C HIS A 10 7.79 8.15 10.64
N LEU A 11 6.69 8.18 11.39
CA LEU A 11 6.64 8.98 12.61
C LEU A 11 7.70 8.45 13.59
N PRO A 12 8.67 9.29 13.99
CA PRO A 12 9.76 8.84 14.84
C PRO A 12 9.29 8.55 16.27
N ALA A 13 9.98 7.61 16.94
CA ALA A 13 9.82 7.40 18.37
C ALA A 13 10.43 8.57 19.17
N GLU A 14 10.16 8.61 20.49
CA GLU A 14 10.75 9.63 21.39
C GLU A 14 12.28 9.62 21.34
N GLU A 15 12.90 8.43 21.27
CA GLU A 15 14.35 8.29 21.15
C GLU A 15 14.74 8.09 19.67
N ILE A 16 15.48 9.07 19.14
CA ILE A 16 16.05 8.98 17.79
C ILE A 16 17.29 8.07 17.81
N PRO A 17 17.44 7.13 16.86
CA PRO A 17 18.60 6.26 16.76
C PRO A 17 19.91 7.03 16.68
N ARG A 18 20.96 6.57 17.38
CA ARG A 18 22.29 7.16 17.30
C ARG A 18 22.94 6.83 15.95
N ALA A 19 23.05 7.84 15.09
CA ALA A 19 23.67 7.77 13.78
C ALA A 19 24.46 9.06 13.50
N VAL A 20 25.27 9.07 12.43
CA VAL A 20 25.97 10.29 11.98
C VAL A 20 24.95 11.37 11.58
N ALA A 21 23.87 10.96 10.93
CA ALA A 21 22.73 11.81 10.63
C ALA A 21 21.46 10.96 10.53
N VAL A 22 20.32 11.55 10.93
CA VAL A 22 18.98 11.00 10.74
C VAL A 22 18.17 12.04 9.99
N LEU A 23 17.87 11.75 8.74
CA LEU A 23 17.01 12.56 7.88
C LEU A 23 15.61 11.97 7.91
N ASP A 24 14.70 12.69 8.54
CA ASP A 24 13.31 12.35 8.65
C ASP A 24 12.51 13.67 8.77
N PRO A 25 11.69 14.02 7.77
CA PRO A 25 10.95 15.27 7.76
C PRO A 25 9.86 15.35 8.84
N LYS A 26 9.45 14.21 9.44
CA LYS A 26 8.42 14.15 10.51
C LYS A 26 8.99 14.36 11.91
N ARG A 27 10.29 14.54 12.06
CA ARG A 27 10.91 14.87 13.34
C ARG A 27 10.45 16.25 13.81
N VAL A 28 10.19 16.38 15.10
CA VAL A 28 9.75 17.66 15.72
C VAL A 28 10.75 18.80 15.57
N ASP A 29 12.03 18.50 15.40
CA ASP A 29 13.11 19.45 15.18
C ASP A 29 13.46 19.68 13.70
N CYS A 30 12.72 19.05 12.77
CA CYS A 30 12.92 19.24 11.34
C CYS A 30 12.13 20.46 10.85
N SER A 31 12.78 21.32 10.09
CA SER A 31 12.16 22.51 9.46
C SER A 31 11.91 22.33 7.97
N TYR A 32 12.00 21.10 7.45
CA TYR A 32 11.71 20.84 6.05
C TYR A 32 10.22 21.10 5.77
N PRO A 33 9.87 21.85 4.70
CA PRO A 33 8.50 22.35 4.51
C PRO A 33 7.48 21.30 4.10
N PHE A 34 7.92 20.08 3.73
CA PHE A 34 7.07 18.99 3.27
C PHE A 34 7.46 17.68 3.95
N ASP A 35 6.62 17.19 4.83
CA ASP A 35 6.87 16.02 5.68
C ASP A 35 6.31 14.70 5.15
N GLU A 36 5.59 14.72 4.02
CA GLU A 36 4.92 13.55 3.42
C GLU A 36 5.74 12.87 2.30
N LEU A 37 7.07 13.07 2.29
CA LEU A 37 7.94 12.34 1.36
C LEU A 37 7.88 10.83 1.62
N SER A 38 8.00 10.01 0.57
CA SER A 38 8.27 8.57 0.72
C SER A 38 9.71 8.33 1.23
N GLY A 39 10.00 7.15 1.77
CA GLY A 39 11.36 6.83 2.22
C GLY A 39 12.42 7.00 1.13
N CYS A 40 12.13 6.57 -0.11
CA CYS A 40 12.98 6.84 -1.27
C CYS A 40 13.03 8.35 -1.59
N GLY A 41 11.95 9.09 -1.34
CA GLY A 41 11.91 10.56 -1.47
C GLY A 41 12.91 11.24 -0.58
N VAL A 42 12.97 10.87 0.71
CA VAL A 42 13.97 11.39 1.65
C VAL A 42 15.40 11.07 1.17
N GLY A 43 15.64 9.82 0.74
CA GLY A 43 16.93 9.43 0.16
C GLY A 43 17.27 10.24 -1.10
N PHE A 44 16.32 10.50 -1.97
CA PHE A 44 16.52 11.32 -3.17
C PHE A 44 16.86 12.78 -2.82
N LYS A 45 16.26 13.35 -1.77
CA LYS A 45 16.63 14.70 -1.29
C LYS A 45 18.07 14.76 -0.78
N LEU A 46 18.55 13.70 -0.12
CA LEU A 46 19.97 13.59 0.26
C LEU A 46 20.88 13.57 -0.98
N VAL A 47 20.54 12.74 -1.99
CA VAL A 47 21.28 12.67 -3.26
C VAL A 47 21.28 14.02 -3.98
N GLN A 48 20.12 14.69 -4.00
CA GLN A 48 19.98 16.03 -4.61
C GLN A 48 20.85 17.08 -3.90
N ALA A 49 20.85 17.10 -2.57
CA ALA A 49 21.68 18.01 -1.79
C ALA A 49 23.19 17.74 -1.99
N TYR A 50 23.57 16.45 -2.05
CA TYR A 50 24.94 16.05 -2.37
C TYR A 50 25.36 16.49 -3.78
N ALA A 51 24.50 16.30 -4.76
CA ALA A 51 24.73 16.71 -6.15
C ALA A 51 24.93 18.24 -6.24
N GLN A 52 24.05 19.02 -5.60
CA GLN A 52 24.19 20.48 -5.56
C GLN A 52 25.51 20.93 -4.91
N LYS A 53 25.87 20.35 -3.76
CA LYS A 53 27.11 20.67 -3.06
C LYS A 53 28.35 20.36 -3.87
N ASN A 54 28.32 19.28 -4.68
CA ASN A 54 29.44 18.85 -5.48
C ASN A 54 29.36 19.31 -6.95
N ARG A 55 28.37 20.16 -7.29
CA ARG A 55 28.14 20.68 -8.66
C ARG A 55 27.92 19.57 -9.68
N ILE A 56 27.30 18.49 -9.29
CA ILE A 56 26.87 17.39 -10.17
C ILE A 56 25.61 17.85 -10.90
N PRO A 57 25.54 17.81 -12.24
CA PRO A 57 24.36 18.18 -13.01
C PRO A 57 23.17 17.30 -12.67
N PHE A 58 21.95 17.89 -12.66
CA PHE A 58 20.72 17.16 -12.34
C PHE A 58 20.46 15.98 -13.28
N GLU A 59 20.88 16.08 -14.50
CA GLU A 59 20.78 15.03 -15.53
C GLU A 59 21.46 13.71 -15.12
N GLN A 60 22.42 13.75 -14.19
CA GLN A 60 23.08 12.55 -13.66
C GLN A 60 22.27 11.86 -12.56
N ILE A 61 21.39 12.58 -11.88
CA ILE A 61 20.53 12.02 -10.82
C ILE A 61 19.07 11.85 -11.27
N SER A 62 18.65 12.52 -12.33
CA SER A 62 17.27 12.39 -12.85
C SER A 62 16.87 10.97 -13.25
N PRO A 63 17.76 10.07 -13.71
CA PRO A 63 17.38 8.68 -13.96
C PRO A 63 16.82 7.95 -12.74
N LEU A 64 17.10 8.42 -11.51
CA LEU A 64 16.55 7.85 -10.28
C LEU A 64 15.07 8.18 -10.08
N LEU A 65 14.49 9.08 -10.87
CA LEU A 65 13.10 9.48 -10.75
C LEU A 65 12.12 8.36 -11.10
N ASP A 66 12.52 7.39 -11.92
CA ASP A 66 11.71 6.22 -12.24
C ASP A 66 11.53 5.30 -11.01
N LEU A 67 12.59 5.08 -10.23
CA LEU A 67 12.51 4.37 -8.94
C LEU A 67 11.73 5.17 -7.91
N LEU A 68 11.91 6.49 -7.90
CA LEU A 68 11.25 7.37 -6.96
C LEU A 68 9.73 7.37 -7.15
N VAL A 69 9.22 7.43 -8.39
CA VAL A 69 7.77 7.38 -8.63
C VAL A 69 7.19 6.02 -8.23
N VAL A 70 7.95 4.93 -8.41
CA VAL A 70 7.52 3.61 -7.93
C VAL A 70 7.41 3.59 -6.41
N SER A 71 8.36 4.21 -5.68
CA SER A 71 8.27 4.35 -4.23
C SER A 71 7.06 5.19 -3.81
N ILE A 72 6.89 6.40 -4.37
CA ILE A 72 5.77 7.31 -4.06
C ILE A 72 4.43 6.58 -4.23
N ALA A 73 4.24 5.89 -5.35
CA ALA A 73 2.99 5.20 -5.64
C ALA A 73 2.79 3.94 -4.79
N SER A 74 3.85 3.13 -4.56
CA SER A 74 3.75 1.87 -3.81
C SER A 74 3.56 2.07 -2.31
N ASP A 75 4.04 3.18 -1.78
CA ASP A 75 3.93 3.57 -0.38
C ASP A 75 2.65 4.37 -0.09
N ILE A 76 1.92 4.72 -1.17
CA ILE A 76 0.61 5.41 -1.12
C ILE A 76 0.71 6.75 -0.38
N VAL A 77 1.85 7.43 -0.46
CA VAL A 77 2.00 8.78 0.11
C VAL A 77 1.19 9.82 -0.67
N PRO A 78 0.78 10.94 -0.04
CA PRO A 78 -0.03 11.97 -0.71
C PRO A 78 0.63 12.50 -1.98
N LEU A 79 -0.12 12.52 -3.09
CA LEU A 79 0.28 13.09 -4.39
C LEU A 79 -0.02 14.59 -4.45
N VAL A 80 0.55 15.31 -3.49
CA VAL A 80 0.51 16.76 -3.38
C VAL A 80 1.92 17.32 -3.36
N ASP A 81 2.06 18.60 -3.52
CA ASP A 81 3.33 19.33 -3.40
C ASP A 81 4.52 18.65 -4.09
N GLU A 82 5.62 18.37 -3.38
CA GLU A 82 6.81 17.75 -3.95
C GLU A 82 6.56 16.34 -4.49
N ASN A 83 5.79 15.52 -3.79
CA ASN A 83 5.47 14.17 -4.27
C ASN A 83 4.78 14.20 -5.63
N ARG A 84 3.86 15.14 -5.85
CA ARG A 84 3.17 15.29 -7.15
C ARG A 84 4.12 15.72 -8.25
N ILE A 85 5.02 16.66 -7.97
CA ILE A 85 6.04 17.12 -8.92
C ILE A 85 6.98 15.97 -9.27
N LEU A 86 7.51 15.28 -8.25
CA LEU A 86 8.42 14.15 -8.42
C LEU A 86 7.75 12.97 -9.16
N ALA A 87 6.49 12.67 -8.84
CA ALA A 87 5.71 11.65 -9.52
C ALA A 87 5.44 12.00 -10.99
N HIS A 88 5.14 13.28 -11.30
CA HIS A 88 4.94 13.72 -12.68
C HIS A 88 6.18 13.48 -13.55
N PHE A 89 7.35 13.92 -13.08
CA PHE A 89 8.59 13.72 -13.81
C PHE A 89 9.06 12.26 -13.79
N GLY A 90 8.88 11.56 -12.67
CA GLY A 90 9.20 10.14 -12.54
C GLY A 90 8.37 9.26 -13.49
N LEU A 91 7.06 9.52 -13.63
CA LEU A 91 6.23 8.85 -14.63
C LEU A 91 6.70 9.13 -16.06
N LYS A 92 7.09 10.37 -16.34
CA LYS A 92 7.61 10.74 -17.66
C LYS A 92 8.88 9.98 -17.99
N ASP A 93 9.80 9.85 -17.05
CA ASP A 93 11.05 9.11 -17.26
C ASP A 93 10.79 7.60 -17.30
N LEU A 94 9.95 7.05 -16.43
CA LEU A 94 9.51 5.66 -16.45
C LEU A 94 8.87 5.26 -17.79
N ASN A 95 8.08 6.15 -18.39
CA ASN A 95 7.42 5.93 -19.69
C ASN A 95 8.35 6.13 -20.87
N ARG A 96 9.47 6.84 -20.71
CA ARG A 96 10.45 7.08 -21.75
C ARG A 96 11.52 6.00 -21.79
N GLU A 97 12.21 5.81 -20.68
CA GLU A 97 13.39 4.96 -20.58
C GLU A 97 13.55 4.40 -19.15
N PRO A 98 12.71 3.41 -18.77
CA PRO A 98 12.80 2.81 -17.44
C PRO A 98 14.14 2.10 -17.22
N SER A 99 14.61 2.06 -15.96
CA SER A 99 15.74 1.20 -15.56
C SER A 99 15.48 -0.26 -15.94
N LYS A 100 16.55 -1.05 -16.11
CA LYS A 100 16.42 -2.42 -16.63
C LYS A 100 15.56 -3.31 -15.72
N GLY A 101 15.69 -3.14 -14.40
CA GLY A 101 14.86 -3.84 -13.42
C GLY A 101 13.39 -3.51 -13.56
N LEU A 102 13.04 -2.23 -13.62
CA LEU A 102 11.65 -1.80 -13.82
C LEU A 102 11.11 -2.23 -15.20
N LEU A 103 11.92 -2.15 -16.25
CA LEU A 103 11.52 -2.63 -17.57
C LEU A 103 11.17 -4.13 -17.56
N SER A 104 11.92 -4.93 -16.81
CA SER A 104 11.63 -6.36 -16.65
C SER A 104 10.24 -6.57 -16.02
N ILE A 105 9.93 -5.89 -14.90
CA ILE A 105 8.62 -5.98 -14.24
C ILE A 105 7.50 -5.48 -15.16
N ILE A 106 7.72 -4.37 -15.88
CA ILE A 106 6.75 -3.80 -16.82
C ILE A 106 6.39 -4.83 -17.91
N LYS A 107 7.39 -5.52 -18.49
CA LYS A 107 7.18 -6.59 -19.46
C LYS A 107 6.39 -7.76 -18.88
N ILE A 108 6.74 -8.22 -17.67
CA ILE A 108 6.05 -9.29 -16.97
C ILE A 108 4.58 -8.91 -16.65
N CYS A 109 4.32 -7.64 -16.35
CA CYS A 109 2.97 -7.13 -16.13
C CYS A 109 2.14 -7.05 -17.43
N GLY A 110 2.76 -7.20 -18.60
CA GLY A 110 2.10 -6.99 -19.89
C GLY A 110 1.69 -5.54 -20.12
N LEU A 111 2.43 -4.58 -19.52
CA LEU A 111 2.14 -3.15 -19.65
C LEU A 111 2.82 -2.55 -20.88
N ASP A 112 2.13 -1.57 -21.49
CA ASP A 112 2.77 -0.69 -22.46
C ASP A 112 3.68 0.30 -21.75
N LYS A 113 4.98 0.17 -21.96
CA LYS A 113 5.99 1.02 -21.31
C LYS A 113 5.84 2.53 -21.60
N HIS A 114 5.00 2.92 -22.57
CA HIS A 114 4.79 4.33 -22.92
C HIS A 114 3.54 4.94 -22.28
N ASN A 115 2.73 4.12 -21.57
CA ASN A 115 1.45 4.54 -21.00
C ASN A 115 1.23 4.06 -19.55
N ILE A 116 2.30 3.92 -18.79
CA ILE A 116 2.23 3.50 -17.38
C ILE A 116 1.63 4.64 -16.55
N THR A 117 0.68 4.30 -15.68
CA THR A 117 0.01 5.20 -14.75
C THR A 117 0.39 4.92 -13.30
N ILE A 118 -0.01 5.79 -12.38
CA ILE A 118 0.12 5.54 -10.93
C ILE A 118 -0.62 4.25 -10.56
N ASP A 119 -1.82 4.03 -11.10
CA ASP A 119 -2.61 2.81 -10.84
C ASP A 119 -1.88 1.54 -11.29
N ASP A 120 -1.19 1.58 -12.44
CA ASP A 120 -0.36 0.45 -12.87
C ASP A 120 0.78 0.15 -11.89
N ILE A 121 1.36 1.21 -11.30
CA ILE A 121 2.40 1.03 -10.28
C ILE A 121 1.78 0.44 -9.01
N VAL A 122 0.70 1.03 -8.49
CA VAL A 122 0.03 0.60 -7.26
C VAL A 122 -0.49 -0.83 -7.35
N PHE A 123 -1.13 -1.21 -8.47
CA PHE A 123 -1.85 -2.49 -8.58
C PHE A 123 -1.09 -3.59 -9.32
N LYS A 124 -0.02 -3.26 -10.07
CA LYS A 124 0.70 -4.27 -10.87
C LYS A 124 2.20 -4.33 -10.54
N ILE A 125 2.91 -3.19 -10.53
CA ILE A 125 4.37 -3.14 -10.32
C ILE A 125 4.70 -3.30 -8.82
N GLY A 126 4.19 -2.41 -7.98
CA GLY A 126 4.45 -2.38 -6.54
C GLY A 126 4.14 -3.70 -5.81
N PRO A 127 2.99 -4.34 -6.06
CA PRO A 127 2.67 -5.62 -5.43
C PRO A 127 3.67 -6.75 -5.74
N ARG A 128 4.33 -6.73 -6.88
CA ARG A 128 5.40 -7.69 -7.23
C ARG A 128 6.65 -7.45 -6.39
N ILE A 129 7.10 -6.21 -6.34
CA ILE A 129 8.26 -5.82 -5.52
C ILE A 129 7.99 -6.13 -4.05
N ASN A 130 6.82 -5.75 -3.55
CA ASN A 130 6.41 -5.98 -2.15
C ASN A 130 6.24 -7.47 -1.81
N ALA A 131 5.86 -8.32 -2.77
CA ALA A 131 5.71 -9.76 -2.54
C ALA A 131 7.03 -10.40 -2.11
N ALA A 132 8.15 -9.96 -2.65
CA ALA A 132 9.48 -10.44 -2.30
C ALA A 132 9.79 -10.30 -0.79
N GLY A 133 9.38 -9.21 -0.15
CA GLY A 133 9.55 -9.00 1.29
C GLY A 133 8.52 -9.74 2.16
N ARG A 134 7.40 -10.19 1.59
CA ARG A 134 6.30 -10.86 2.31
C ARG A 134 6.43 -12.37 2.31
N MET A 135 7.03 -12.94 1.26
CA MET A 135 7.18 -14.37 1.03
C MET A 135 8.55 -14.84 1.54
N ARG A 136 8.82 -14.66 2.85
CA ARG A 136 10.01 -15.23 3.46
C ARG A 136 9.89 -16.76 3.44
N MET A 137 10.84 -17.42 2.78
CA MET A 137 11.14 -18.83 3.02
C MET A 137 11.71 -19.00 4.43
N ASP A 138 11.54 -20.18 5.04
CA ASP A 138 11.96 -20.48 6.41
C ASP A 138 13.36 -19.94 6.71
N GLU A 139 13.48 -19.18 7.81
CA GLU A 139 14.75 -18.62 8.29
C GLU A 139 15.81 -19.68 8.64
N ASN A 140 15.43 -20.97 8.61
CA ASN A 140 16.29 -22.11 8.95
C ASN A 140 16.83 -22.87 7.73
N ASP A 141 16.54 -22.45 6.51
CA ASP A 141 17.13 -23.09 5.32
C ASP A 141 18.44 -22.39 4.95
N GLU A 142 19.57 -22.98 5.39
CA GLU A 142 20.93 -22.50 5.07
C GLU A 142 21.23 -22.51 3.54
N ASN A 143 20.40 -23.17 2.74
CA ASN A 143 20.49 -23.21 1.27
C ASN A 143 19.42 -22.35 0.59
N ALA A 144 18.62 -21.60 1.36
CA ALA A 144 17.65 -20.69 0.78
C ALA A 144 18.34 -19.62 -0.08
N SER A 145 17.83 -19.40 -1.27
CA SER A 145 18.17 -18.24 -2.09
C SER A 145 18.11 -16.95 -1.28
N PRO A 146 18.89 -15.90 -1.63
CA PRO A 146 18.90 -14.63 -0.94
C PRO A 146 17.47 -14.21 -0.58
N SER A 147 17.27 -13.66 0.63
CA SER A 147 15.91 -13.26 1.09
C SER A 147 15.18 -12.52 -0.04
N GLY A 148 13.90 -12.76 -0.21
CA GLY A 148 13.15 -12.16 -1.33
C GLY A 148 13.32 -10.64 -1.42
N GLY A 149 13.50 -9.95 -0.28
CA GLY A 149 13.86 -8.53 -0.25
C GLY A 149 15.19 -8.22 -0.92
N HIS A 150 16.19 -9.09 -0.76
CA HIS A 150 17.49 -8.93 -1.44
C HIS A 150 17.34 -9.07 -2.96
N ALA A 151 16.56 -10.05 -3.42
CA ALA A 151 16.27 -10.22 -4.85
C ALA A 151 15.56 -9.01 -5.47
N ALA A 152 14.71 -8.32 -4.70
CA ALA A 152 14.07 -7.08 -5.14
C ALA A 152 15.07 -5.94 -5.30
N VAL A 153 16.01 -5.79 -4.36
CA VAL A 153 17.09 -4.77 -4.46
C VAL A 153 17.96 -5.07 -5.66
N GLU A 154 18.45 -6.32 -5.82
CA GLU A 154 19.29 -6.72 -6.95
C GLU A 154 18.60 -6.45 -8.29
N LEU A 155 17.30 -6.78 -8.40
CA LEU A 155 16.51 -6.44 -9.59
C LEU A 155 16.52 -4.94 -9.90
N LEU A 156 16.26 -4.10 -8.89
CA LEU A 156 16.09 -2.65 -9.10
C LEU A 156 17.40 -1.94 -9.46
N ILE A 157 18.55 -2.48 -9.04
CA ILE A 157 19.88 -1.91 -9.34
C ILE A 157 20.57 -2.57 -10.56
N GLU A 158 20.00 -3.66 -11.11
CA GLU A 158 20.64 -4.42 -12.21
C GLU A 158 20.68 -3.62 -13.52
N GLY A 159 21.87 -3.51 -14.08
CA GLY A 159 22.11 -2.82 -15.37
C GLY A 159 22.04 -3.73 -16.59
N ASN A 160 22.06 -5.06 -16.41
CA ASN A 160 21.98 -6.03 -17.50
C ASN A 160 20.54 -6.53 -17.67
N GLU A 161 19.99 -6.37 -18.89
CA GLU A 161 18.58 -6.70 -19.17
C GLU A 161 18.28 -8.20 -19.01
N SER A 162 19.23 -9.09 -19.34
CA SER A 162 19.03 -10.53 -19.23
C SER A 162 18.98 -10.95 -17.76
N ILE A 163 19.90 -10.44 -16.93
CA ILE A 163 19.93 -10.74 -15.49
C ILE A 163 18.72 -10.12 -14.79
N ALA A 164 18.33 -8.90 -15.17
CA ALA A 164 17.11 -8.27 -14.66
C ALA A 164 15.85 -9.09 -15.01
N ALA A 165 15.82 -9.73 -16.18
CA ALA A 165 14.70 -10.62 -16.54
C ALA A 165 14.64 -11.87 -15.66
N GLU A 166 15.78 -12.44 -15.28
CA GLU A 166 15.84 -13.59 -14.35
C GLU A 166 15.31 -13.21 -12.97
N PHE A 167 15.79 -12.11 -12.38
CA PHE A 167 15.28 -11.60 -11.10
C PHE A 167 13.79 -11.24 -11.18
N GLY A 168 13.35 -10.63 -12.29
CA GLY A 168 11.95 -10.30 -12.51
C GLY A 168 11.04 -11.52 -12.46
N ASN A 169 11.45 -12.63 -13.08
CA ASN A 169 10.70 -13.90 -13.03
C ASN A 169 10.63 -14.48 -11.61
N VAL A 170 11.72 -14.38 -10.84
CA VAL A 170 11.72 -14.80 -9.42
C VAL A 170 10.71 -14.00 -8.61
N ILE A 171 10.71 -12.69 -8.78
CA ILE A 171 9.78 -11.78 -8.08
C ILE A 171 8.32 -12.02 -8.49
N ASP A 172 8.07 -12.29 -9.78
CA ASP A 172 6.73 -12.63 -10.23
C ASP A 172 6.25 -13.96 -9.64
N ALA A 173 7.12 -14.97 -9.52
CA ALA A 173 6.79 -16.22 -8.85
C ALA A 173 6.36 -15.97 -7.39
N TYR A 174 7.13 -15.19 -6.62
CA TYR A 174 6.71 -14.79 -5.26
C TYR A 174 5.35 -14.09 -5.23
N ASN A 175 5.06 -13.24 -6.21
CA ASN A 175 3.77 -12.56 -6.28
C ASN A 175 2.62 -13.52 -6.65
N GLN A 176 2.83 -14.53 -7.49
CA GLN A 176 1.83 -15.55 -7.79
C GLN A 176 1.52 -16.41 -6.55
N ASP A 177 2.56 -16.85 -5.83
CA ASP A 177 2.41 -17.59 -4.58
C ASP A 177 1.66 -16.77 -3.54
N ARG A 178 2.05 -15.50 -3.35
CA ARG A 178 1.33 -14.58 -2.48
C ARG A 178 -0.15 -14.47 -2.83
N LYS A 179 -0.48 -14.31 -4.13
CA LYS A 179 -1.88 -14.22 -4.58
C LYS A 179 -2.67 -15.49 -4.32
N SER A 180 -2.04 -16.66 -4.47
CA SER A 180 -2.67 -17.94 -4.19
C SER A 180 -3.00 -18.08 -2.70
N ILE A 181 -2.02 -17.79 -1.82
CA ILE A 181 -2.20 -17.84 -0.37
C ILE A 181 -3.24 -16.81 0.08
N ASP A 182 -3.14 -15.57 -0.42
CA ASP A 182 -4.09 -14.49 -0.13
C ASP A 182 -5.53 -14.91 -0.43
N ARG A 183 -5.80 -15.50 -1.60
CA ARG A 183 -7.13 -16.00 -1.97
C ARG A 183 -7.62 -17.10 -1.02
N SER A 184 -6.76 -18.08 -0.72
CA SER A 184 -7.12 -19.18 0.18
C SER A 184 -7.45 -18.67 1.58
N VAL A 185 -6.57 -17.83 2.16
CA VAL A 185 -6.76 -17.29 3.51
C VAL A 185 -7.97 -16.36 3.58
N THR A 186 -8.20 -15.53 2.54
CA THR A 186 -9.39 -14.67 2.47
C THR A 186 -10.66 -15.51 2.42
N GLN A 187 -10.69 -16.59 1.64
CA GLN A 187 -11.85 -17.48 1.57
C GLN A 187 -12.10 -18.18 2.91
N GLU A 188 -11.04 -18.68 3.57
CA GLU A 188 -11.17 -19.27 4.92
C GLU A 188 -11.74 -18.27 5.93
N ALA A 189 -11.29 -17.01 5.88
CA ALA A 189 -11.78 -15.94 6.75
C ALA A 189 -13.26 -15.62 6.47
N HIS A 190 -13.67 -15.54 5.22
CA HIS A 190 -15.09 -15.39 4.84
C HIS A 190 -15.92 -16.55 5.35
N ASP A 191 -15.50 -17.79 5.10
CA ASP A 191 -16.20 -18.99 5.55
C ASP A 191 -16.34 -19.02 7.07
N PHE A 192 -15.32 -18.55 7.81
CA PHE A 192 -15.37 -18.45 9.25
C PHE A 192 -16.45 -17.44 9.72
N ILE A 193 -16.48 -16.24 9.13
CA ILE A 193 -17.48 -15.23 9.45
C ILE A 193 -18.88 -15.72 9.10
N GLU A 194 -19.05 -16.34 7.92
CA GLU A 194 -20.34 -16.82 7.45
C GLU A 194 -20.94 -17.93 8.34
N ARG A 195 -20.09 -18.78 8.94
CA ARG A 195 -20.50 -19.85 9.87
C ARG A 195 -20.78 -19.33 11.28
N ASN A 196 -20.44 -18.08 11.60
CA ASN A 196 -20.64 -17.48 12.92
C ASN A 196 -21.61 -16.29 12.85
N PRO A 197 -22.94 -16.53 12.94
CA PRO A 197 -23.94 -15.47 12.80
C PRO A 197 -23.77 -14.30 13.76
N GLU A 198 -23.25 -14.56 14.97
CA GLU A 198 -22.98 -13.53 15.98
C GLU A 198 -21.93 -12.52 15.47
N MET A 199 -20.91 -12.98 14.77
CA MET A 199 -19.88 -12.09 14.19
C MET A 199 -20.46 -11.17 13.13
N LYS A 200 -21.47 -11.59 12.39
CA LYS A 200 -22.11 -10.76 11.33
C LYS A 200 -22.80 -9.53 11.91
N GLN A 201 -23.26 -9.60 13.17
CA GLN A 201 -23.97 -8.51 13.83
C GLN A 201 -23.03 -7.48 14.48
N LEU A 202 -21.75 -7.82 14.64
CA LEU A 202 -20.77 -6.93 15.24
C LEU A 202 -20.41 -5.78 14.28
N LYS A 203 -20.09 -4.63 14.84
CA LYS A 203 -19.58 -3.46 14.12
C LYS A 203 -18.06 -3.53 13.83
N SER A 204 -17.42 -4.61 14.22
CA SER A 204 -16.01 -4.88 13.96
C SER A 204 -15.78 -6.36 13.67
N THR A 205 -14.60 -6.68 13.12
CA THR A 205 -14.18 -8.06 12.86
C THR A 205 -12.84 -8.30 13.54
N VAL A 206 -12.75 -9.31 14.41
CA VAL A 206 -11.48 -9.82 14.92
C VAL A 206 -11.42 -11.31 14.63
N ILE A 207 -10.42 -11.74 13.86
CA ILE A 207 -10.24 -13.15 13.49
C ILE A 207 -8.83 -13.59 13.81
N TYR A 208 -8.70 -14.76 14.42
CA TYR A 208 -7.44 -15.39 14.75
C TYR A 208 -7.35 -16.78 14.11
N ASN A 209 -6.25 -17.03 13.39
CA ASN A 209 -5.88 -18.38 12.96
C ASN A 209 -4.35 -18.53 13.01
N PRO A 210 -3.83 -19.44 13.87
CA PRO A 210 -2.39 -19.60 14.07
C PRO A 210 -1.63 -20.13 12.85
N LYS A 211 -2.33 -20.61 11.83
CA LYS A 211 -1.73 -21.21 10.61
C LYS A 211 -1.56 -20.19 9.48
N TRP A 212 -2.13 -19.01 9.58
CA TRP A 212 -2.01 -18.01 8.52
C TRP A 212 -0.63 -17.38 8.50
N MET A 213 -0.17 -17.02 7.31
CA MET A 213 1.13 -16.40 7.12
C MET A 213 1.09 -14.91 7.54
N LYS A 214 2.04 -14.49 8.41
CA LYS A 214 2.15 -13.10 8.90
C LYS A 214 2.18 -12.06 7.77
N GLY A 215 2.89 -12.34 6.67
CA GLY A 215 3.01 -11.42 5.53
C GLY A 215 1.70 -11.16 4.76
N ILE A 216 0.63 -11.95 5.03
CA ILE A 216 -0.65 -11.92 4.30
C ILE A 216 -1.79 -11.30 5.14
N VAL A 217 -1.75 -11.40 6.46
CA VAL A 217 -2.90 -10.98 7.31
C VAL A 217 -3.35 -9.54 7.08
N GLY A 218 -2.42 -8.64 6.75
CA GLY A 218 -2.79 -7.25 6.44
C GLY A 218 -3.55 -7.10 5.10
N ILE A 219 -3.28 -7.97 4.13
CA ILE A 219 -4.01 -7.99 2.85
C ILE A 219 -5.41 -8.55 3.09
N VAL A 220 -5.50 -9.64 3.86
CA VAL A 220 -6.79 -10.24 4.24
C VAL A 220 -7.66 -9.25 5.00
N ALA A 221 -7.09 -8.50 5.97
CA ALA A 221 -7.82 -7.46 6.69
C ALA A 221 -8.42 -6.41 5.73
N SER A 222 -7.66 -5.96 4.73
CA SER A 222 -8.16 -5.02 3.71
C SER A 222 -9.30 -5.61 2.89
N ARG A 223 -9.20 -6.87 2.45
CA ARG A 223 -10.27 -7.55 1.68
C ARG A 223 -11.54 -7.78 2.49
N LEU A 224 -11.41 -8.09 3.78
CA LEU A 224 -12.57 -8.22 4.65
C LEU A 224 -13.31 -6.89 4.84
N ILE A 225 -12.59 -5.76 4.86
CA ILE A 225 -13.23 -4.43 4.86
C ILE A 225 -14.00 -4.18 3.56
N GLU A 226 -13.45 -4.55 2.41
CA GLU A 226 -14.16 -4.41 1.13
C GLU A 226 -15.51 -5.13 1.15
N THR A 227 -15.62 -6.25 1.87
CA THR A 227 -16.85 -7.06 1.95
C THR A 227 -17.78 -6.61 3.10
N TYR A 228 -17.24 -6.43 4.30
CA TYR A 228 -18.05 -6.20 5.51
C TYR A 228 -18.09 -4.74 5.96
N TYR A 229 -17.26 -3.88 5.39
CA TYR A 229 -17.14 -2.45 5.59
C TYR A 229 -17.17 -2.02 7.08
N ARG A 230 -16.26 -2.56 7.86
CA ARG A 230 -16.11 -2.29 9.30
C ARG A 230 -14.66 -2.49 9.76
N PRO A 231 -14.22 -1.86 10.87
CA PRO A 231 -12.88 -2.05 11.42
C PRO A 231 -12.55 -3.53 11.59
N THR A 232 -11.41 -3.96 11.09
CA THR A 232 -11.05 -5.38 10.99
C THR A 232 -9.64 -5.63 11.48
N VAL A 233 -9.48 -6.62 12.36
CA VAL A 233 -8.21 -7.13 12.86
C VAL A 233 -8.06 -8.59 12.46
N VAL A 234 -6.96 -8.93 11.80
CA VAL A 234 -6.61 -10.31 11.43
C VAL A 234 -5.33 -10.70 12.15
N LEU A 235 -5.41 -11.78 12.92
CA LEU A 235 -4.37 -12.25 13.83
C LEU A 235 -3.83 -13.62 13.39
N THR A 236 -2.54 -13.83 13.62
CA THR A 236 -1.88 -15.13 13.40
C THR A 236 -0.77 -15.37 14.42
N MET A 237 -0.19 -16.58 14.45
CA MET A 237 0.95 -16.91 15.29
C MET A 237 2.27 -16.61 14.56
N SER A 238 3.23 -15.99 15.23
CA SER A 238 4.59 -15.80 14.72
C SER A 238 5.56 -15.72 15.89
N ASN A 239 6.62 -16.54 15.85
CA ASN A 239 7.70 -16.56 16.86
C ASN A 239 7.19 -16.64 18.32
N GLY A 240 6.16 -17.46 18.57
CA GLY A 240 5.59 -17.66 19.92
C GLY A 240 4.64 -16.58 20.39
N PHE A 241 4.42 -15.52 19.60
CA PHE A 241 3.46 -14.46 19.88
C PHE A 241 2.35 -14.44 18.82
N VAL A 242 1.19 -13.94 19.22
CA VAL A 242 0.15 -13.59 18.26
C VAL A 242 0.45 -12.20 17.69
N THR A 243 0.58 -12.13 16.38
CA THR A 243 0.78 -10.88 15.66
C THR A 243 -0.38 -10.63 14.72
N GLY A 244 -0.69 -9.37 14.47
CA GLY A 244 -1.82 -9.03 13.63
C GLY A 244 -1.66 -7.74 12.86
N SER A 245 -2.57 -7.58 11.93
CA SER A 245 -2.75 -6.34 11.20
C SER A 245 -4.20 -5.91 11.28
N ALA A 246 -4.38 -4.65 11.60
CA ALA A 246 -5.69 -4.01 11.70
C ALA A 246 -5.86 -3.00 10.56
N ARG A 247 -7.09 -2.87 10.07
CA ARG A 247 -7.50 -1.91 9.04
C ARG A 247 -8.80 -1.23 9.46
N SER A 248 -9.00 0.02 9.04
CA SER A 248 -10.17 0.82 9.39
C SER A 248 -10.99 1.23 8.18
N VAL A 249 -12.23 1.60 8.45
CA VAL A 249 -13.08 2.35 7.52
C VAL A 249 -12.82 3.85 7.65
N PRO A 250 -13.15 4.66 6.62
CA PRO A 250 -13.01 6.12 6.69
C PRO A 250 -13.72 6.73 7.91
N GLY A 251 -13.02 7.64 8.58
CA GLY A 251 -13.55 8.38 9.72
C GLY A 251 -13.34 7.72 11.09
N PHE A 252 -13.08 6.42 11.18
CA PHE A 252 -12.86 5.74 12.46
C PHE A 252 -11.37 5.64 12.79
N ASP A 253 -10.98 6.14 13.97
CA ASP A 253 -9.60 6.06 14.47
C ASP A 253 -9.30 4.67 15.05
N LEU A 254 -8.69 3.84 14.21
CA LEU A 254 -8.29 2.48 14.58
C LEU A 254 -7.16 2.46 15.60
N TYR A 255 -6.25 3.45 15.54
CA TYR A 255 -5.12 3.50 16.46
C TYR A 255 -5.60 3.62 17.90
N GLN A 256 -6.54 4.52 18.18
CA GLN A 256 -7.14 4.66 19.50
C GLN A 256 -7.85 3.38 19.97
N ALA A 257 -8.52 2.68 19.06
CA ALA A 257 -9.16 1.40 19.39
C ALA A 257 -8.13 0.33 19.80
N VAL A 258 -6.99 0.25 19.14
CA VAL A 258 -5.90 -0.67 19.50
C VAL A 258 -5.21 -0.21 20.80
N GLU A 259 -4.95 1.09 20.94
CA GLU A 259 -4.33 1.70 22.12
C GLU A 259 -5.15 1.47 23.40
N SER A 260 -6.49 1.47 23.30
CA SER A 260 -7.38 1.15 24.44
C SER A 260 -7.16 -0.25 25.03
N CYS A 261 -6.45 -1.11 24.29
CA CYS A 261 -6.07 -2.46 24.69
C CYS A 261 -4.56 -2.59 24.97
N SER A 262 -3.83 -1.48 25.12
CA SER A 262 -2.36 -1.45 25.20
C SER A 262 -1.76 -2.34 26.30
N ASP A 263 -2.45 -2.48 27.45
CA ASP A 263 -2.05 -3.36 28.54
C ASP A 263 -2.06 -4.87 28.20
N LEU A 264 -2.73 -5.26 27.12
CA LEU A 264 -2.75 -6.63 26.60
C LEU A 264 -1.69 -6.87 25.52
N LEU A 265 -1.04 -5.80 25.03
CA LEU A 265 -0.13 -5.84 23.90
C LEU A 265 1.33 -5.77 24.34
N GLU A 266 2.18 -6.57 23.71
CA GLU A 266 3.65 -6.48 23.85
C GLU A 266 4.21 -5.33 22.97
N ASN A 267 3.58 -5.09 21.83
CA ASN A 267 3.92 -4.01 20.90
C ASN A 267 2.75 -3.68 19.99
N PHE A 268 2.57 -2.42 19.66
CA PHE A 268 1.65 -1.95 18.63
C PHE A 268 2.15 -0.66 18.03
N GLY A 269 1.68 -0.35 16.82
CA GLY A 269 2.00 0.89 16.13
C GLY A 269 1.20 1.02 14.84
N GLY A 270 1.09 2.23 14.35
CA GLY A 270 0.31 2.51 13.15
C GLY A 270 -0.25 3.93 13.17
N HIS A 271 -1.35 4.10 12.47
CA HIS A 271 -2.07 5.34 12.34
C HIS A 271 -3.59 5.07 12.23
N MET A 272 -4.38 6.13 12.06
CA MET A 272 -5.84 6.09 12.02
C MET A 272 -6.44 4.96 11.14
N TYR A 273 -5.80 4.60 10.03
CA TYR A 273 -6.37 3.65 9.07
C TYR A 273 -5.74 2.25 9.08
N ALA A 274 -4.56 2.11 9.67
CA ALA A 274 -3.87 0.84 9.72
C ALA A 274 -2.98 0.74 10.94
N ALA A 275 -2.98 -0.41 11.60
CA ALA A 275 -2.11 -0.69 12.74
C ALA A 275 -1.59 -2.12 12.68
N GLY A 276 -0.38 -2.29 13.23
CA GLY A 276 0.20 -3.59 13.55
C GLY A 276 0.18 -3.81 15.06
N LEU A 277 0.04 -5.04 15.50
CA LEU A 277 0.02 -5.37 16.92
C LEU A 277 0.61 -6.75 17.19
N THR A 278 1.11 -6.91 18.41
CA THR A 278 1.66 -8.18 18.89
C THR A 278 1.23 -8.38 20.34
N MET A 279 0.80 -9.60 20.69
CA MET A 279 0.34 -9.94 22.04
C MET A 279 0.67 -11.39 22.39
N ARG A 280 0.52 -11.75 23.64
CA ARG A 280 0.58 -13.16 24.08
C ARG A 280 -0.68 -13.90 23.67
N PRO A 281 -0.58 -15.22 23.37
CA PRO A 281 -1.74 -16.03 22.96
C PRO A 281 -2.91 -15.99 23.95
N GLU A 282 -2.62 -15.95 25.25
CA GLU A 282 -3.63 -15.89 26.33
C GLU A 282 -4.45 -14.60 26.33
N ASN A 283 -3.98 -13.53 25.67
CA ASN A 283 -4.65 -12.23 25.64
C ASN A 283 -5.64 -12.09 24.46
N VAL A 284 -5.67 -13.03 23.52
CA VAL A 284 -6.47 -12.90 22.28
C VAL A 284 -7.96 -12.73 22.54
N ASP A 285 -8.53 -13.53 23.44
CA ASP A 285 -9.96 -13.49 23.74
C ASP A 285 -10.35 -12.17 24.42
N GLU A 286 -9.56 -11.71 25.39
CA GLU A 286 -9.82 -10.46 26.09
C GLU A 286 -9.58 -9.25 25.17
N PHE A 287 -8.55 -9.26 24.33
CA PHE A 287 -8.35 -8.26 23.30
C PHE A 287 -9.56 -8.19 22.36
N THR A 288 -10.03 -9.34 21.87
CA THR A 288 -11.19 -9.41 20.98
C THR A 288 -12.43 -8.81 21.62
N ARG A 289 -12.70 -9.15 22.86
CA ARG A 289 -13.84 -8.63 23.62
C ARG A 289 -13.76 -7.11 23.79
N ARG A 290 -12.60 -6.60 24.22
CA ARG A 290 -12.40 -5.16 24.50
C ARG A 290 -12.39 -4.33 23.21
N PHE A 291 -11.72 -4.81 22.18
CA PHE A 291 -11.71 -4.14 20.87
C PHE A 291 -13.12 -4.01 20.29
N ASN A 292 -13.90 -5.10 20.30
CA ASN A 292 -15.28 -5.08 19.82
C ASN A 292 -16.15 -4.11 20.65
N ALA A 293 -16.00 -4.10 21.99
CA ALA A 293 -16.73 -3.17 22.85
C ALA A 293 -16.37 -1.71 22.56
N TYR A 294 -15.08 -1.41 22.39
CA TYR A 294 -14.64 -0.07 22.04
C TYR A 294 -15.22 0.40 20.70
N VAL A 295 -15.17 -0.45 19.66
CA VAL A 295 -15.76 -0.11 18.37
C VAL A 295 -17.27 0.10 18.48
N GLU A 296 -18.00 -0.78 19.21
CA GLU A 296 -19.44 -0.66 19.39
C GLU A 296 -19.84 0.69 20.02
N GLU A 297 -19.06 1.16 20.99
CA GLU A 297 -19.32 2.41 21.72
C GLU A 297 -18.91 3.67 20.95
N ASN A 298 -17.89 3.60 20.10
CA ASN A 298 -17.25 4.80 19.54
C ASN A 298 -17.44 4.97 18.03
N ILE A 299 -17.96 3.96 17.31
CA ILE A 299 -18.15 4.09 15.86
C ILE A 299 -19.51 4.74 15.54
N ASP A 300 -19.49 5.80 14.73
CA ASP A 300 -20.71 6.32 14.16
C ASP A 300 -21.29 5.32 13.13
N PRO A 301 -22.57 4.93 13.24
CA PRO A 301 -23.21 4.05 12.25
C PRO A 301 -23.08 4.51 10.80
N GLN A 302 -22.93 5.81 10.55
CA GLN A 302 -22.70 6.33 9.19
C GLN A 302 -21.36 5.91 8.62
N MET A 303 -20.33 5.68 9.46
CA MET A 303 -19.02 5.19 9.04
C MET A 303 -19.05 3.73 8.57
N LEU A 304 -20.13 2.98 8.86
CA LEU A 304 -20.33 1.60 8.42
C LEU A 304 -21.05 1.50 7.07
N MET A 305 -21.36 2.63 6.45
CA MET A 305 -21.99 2.70 5.14
C MET A 305 -20.99 3.23 4.12
N PRO A 306 -20.67 2.46 3.06
CA PRO A 306 -19.84 2.95 1.96
C PRO A 306 -20.43 4.22 1.36
N GLN A 307 -19.60 5.25 1.23
CA GLN A 307 -19.98 6.54 0.63
C GLN A 307 -19.13 6.79 -0.61
N VAL A 308 -19.71 7.46 -1.59
CA VAL A 308 -19.01 7.95 -2.78
C VAL A 308 -19.16 9.46 -2.80
N ASP A 309 -18.06 10.17 -2.64
CA ASP A 309 -18.03 11.61 -2.79
C ASP A 309 -18.11 11.99 -4.26
N ILE A 310 -19.09 12.82 -4.62
CA ILE A 310 -19.32 13.29 -5.97
C ILE A 310 -18.87 14.74 -6.07
N ASP A 311 -17.86 14.98 -6.91
CA ASP A 311 -17.29 16.33 -7.09
C ASP A 311 -18.25 17.25 -7.88
N SER A 312 -18.96 16.72 -8.85
CA SER A 312 -19.93 17.50 -9.64
C SER A 312 -20.90 16.62 -10.43
N GLU A 313 -22.05 17.21 -10.80
CA GLU A 313 -22.91 16.65 -11.84
C GLU A 313 -22.30 16.95 -13.22
N LEU A 314 -22.40 15.98 -14.13
CA LEU A 314 -21.90 16.10 -15.49
C LEU A 314 -22.86 15.42 -16.48
N LEU A 315 -23.25 16.12 -17.53
CA LEU A 315 -24.01 15.52 -18.63
C LEU A 315 -23.06 14.81 -19.60
N PHE A 316 -23.52 13.74 -20.24
CA PHE A 316 -22.69 13.06 -21.25
C PHE A 316 -22.27 13.99 -22.40
N SER A 317 -23.08 15.00 -22.74
CA SER A 317 -22.74 16.03 -23.72
C SER A 317 -21.53 16.89 -23.34
N ASP A 318 -21.24 16.99 -22.05
CA ASP A 318 -20.16 17.84 -21.52
C ASP A 318 -18.80 17.11 -21.55
N ILE A 319 -18.82 15.78 -21.72
CA ILE A 319 -17.62 14.94 -21.85
C ILE A 319 -16.98 15.13 -23.23
N THR A 320 -16.52 16.34 -23.48
CA THR A 320 -15.86 16.71 -24.72
C THR A 320 -14.37 16.34 -24.72
N PRO A 321 -13.72 16.24 -25.89
CA PRO A 321 -12.26 16.09 -25.97
C PRO A 321 -11.49 17.20 -25.25
N ALA A 322 -12.00 18.44 -25.26
CA ALA A 322 -11.40 19.56 -24.54
C ALA A 322 -11.47 19.35 -23.03
N PHE A 323 -12.65 19.03 -22.50
CA PHE A 323 -12.84 18.69 -21.07
C PHE A 323 -11.89 17.58 -20.63
N ARG A 324 -11.83 16.48 -21.40
CA ARG A 324 -10.93 15.35 -21.11
C ARG A 324 -9.46 15.75 -21.12
N LYS A 325 -9.06 16.63 -22.05
CA LYS A 325 -7.68 17.16 -22.11
C LYS A 325 -7.35 18.00 -20.87
N ASP A 326 -8.29 18.84 -20.42
CA ASP A 326 -8.07 19.65 -19.24
C ASP A 326 -8.04 18.79 -17.96
N LEU A 327 -8.93 17.79 -17.85
CA LEU A 327 -8.91 16.84 -16.73
C LEU A 327 -7.57 16.09 -16.64
N ASN A 328 -7.00 15.67 -17.77
CA ASN A 328 -5.70 15.00 -17.81
C ASN A 328 -4.54 15.88 -17.30
N ARG A 329 -4.69 17.21 -17.25
CA ARG A 329 -3.66 18.13 -16.71
C ARG A 329 -3.57 18.08 -15.19
N PHE A 330 -4.58 17.55 -14.52
CA PHE A 330 -4.56 17.35 -13.06
C PHE A 330 -3.77 16.10 -12.63
N GLN A 331 -3.45 15.21 -13.57
CA GLN A 331 -2.63 14.03 -13.28
C GLN A 331 -1.20 14.40 -12.82
N PRO A 332 -0.51 13.49 -12.08
CA PRO A 332 -0.97 12.17 -11.66
C PRO A 332 -1.98 12.23 -10.52
N PHE A 333 -2.99 11.35 -10.56
CA PHE A 333 -3.97 11.20 -9.48
C PHE A 333 -3.49 10.18 -8.44
N GLY A 334 -3.94 10.34 -7.20
CA GLY A 334 -3.64 9.49 -6.04
C GLY A 334 -4.08 10.14 -4.73
N PRO A 335 -3.62 9.67 -3.56
CA PRO A 335 -4.00 10.26 -2.28
C PRO A 335 -3.72 11.78 -2.25
N GLY A 336 -4.66 12.57 -1.74
CA GLY A 336 -4.57 14.03 -1.68
C GLY A 336 -4.78 14.75 -3.03
N ASN A 337 -4.76 14.05 -4.16
CA ASN A 337 -5.10 14.54 -5.49
C ASN A 337 -5.92 13.47 -6.22
N THR A 338 -7.12 13.19 -5.70
CA THR A 338 -8.00 12.13 -6.21
C THR A 338 -8.55 12.46 -7.59
N ALA A 339 -8.76 11.43 -8.41
CA ALA A 339 -9.49 11.62 -9.67
C ALA A 339 -10.92 12.07 -9.36
N PRO A 340 -11.42 13.14 -9.99
CA PRO A 340 -12.77 13.61 -9.71
C PRO A 340 -13.82 12.58 -10.14
N VAL A 341 -14.85 12.46 -9.31
CA VAL A 341 -16.01 11.59 -9.52
C VAL A 341 -17.20 12.43 -9.98
N PHE A 342 -17.80 12.05 -11.09
CA PHE A 342 -18.94 12.77 -11.64
C PHE A 342 -20.19 11.89 -11.60
N ALA A 343 -21.35 12.51 -11.35
CA ALA A 343 -22.65 11.87 -11.42
C ALA A 343 -23.46 12.36 -12.62
N THR A 344 -24.10 11.45 -13.33
CA THR A 344 -25.11 11.76 -14.35
C THR A 344 -26.42 11.10 -13.94
N TYR A 345 -27.48 11.87 -13.83
CA TYR A 345 -28.81 11.41 -13.45
C TYR A 345 -29.71 11.22 -14.66
N GLY A 346 -30.77 10.44 -14.50
CA GLY A 346 -31.77 10.22 -15.55
C GLY A 346 -31.28 9.42 -16.75
N VAL A 347 -30.26 8.57 -16.54
CA VAL A 347 -29.70 7.73 -17.60
C VAL A 347 -30.64 6.58 -17.92
N SER A 348 -30.94 6.39 -19.21
CA SER A 348 -31.73 5.28 -19.72
C SER A 348 -30.86 4.31 -20.52
N ASN A 349 -31.11 3.01 -20.32
CA ASN A 349 -30.50 1.98 -21.14
C ASN A 349 -31.19 1.86 -22.49
N HIS A 350 -30.45 1.90 -23.58
CA HIS A 350 -30.96 1.71 -24.96
C HIS A 350 -31.08 0.23 -25.38
N GLY A 351 -31.01 -0.72 -24.46
CA GLY A 351 -31.22 -2.14 -24.74
C GLY A 351 -29.95 -2.94 -24.99
N ASP A 352 -28.78 -2.31 -24.95
CA ASP A 352 -27.46 -2.97 -25.15
C ASP A 352 -26.78 -3.40 -23.84
N ALA A 353 -27.43 -3.18 -22.70
CA ALA A 353 -26.90 -3.58 -21.42
C ALA A 353 -26.73 -5.08 -21.31
N LYS A 354 -25.54 -5.51 -20.92
CA LYS A 354 -25.24 -6.93 -20.70
C LYS A 354 -24.23 -7.10 -19.57
N LEU A 355 -24.37 -8.21 -18.86
CA LEU A 355 -23.38 -8.63 -17.89
C LEU A 355 -22.14 -9.11 -18.63
N VAL A 356 -20.97 -8.69 -18.15
CA VAL A 356 -19.64 -9.04 -18.67
C VAL A 356 -18.73 -9.40 -17.51
N GLY A 357 -17.56 -9.98 -17.80
CA GLY A 357 -16.65 -10.56 -16.81
C GLY A 357 -16.75 -12.08 -16.80
N MET A 358 -15.79 -12.77 -16.17
CA MET A 358 -15.78 -14.24 -16.13
C MET A 358 -16.95 -14.81 -15.32
N GLU A 359 -17.41 -14.09 -14.30
CA GLU A 359 -18.54 -14.45 -13.41
C GLU A 359 -19.75 -13.55 -13.63
N CYS A 360 -19.80 -12.81 -14.74
CA CYS A 360 -20.86 -11.85 -15.05
C CYS A 360 -21.02 -10.75 -13.96
N GLU A 361 -19.94 -10.37 -13.33
CA GLU A 361 -19.88 -9.44 -12.18
C GLU A 361 -19.92 -7.97 -12.59
N HIS A 362 -19.79 -7.66 -13.89
CA HIS A 362 -19.81 -6.29 -14.39
C HIS A 362 -21.00 -6.05 -15.32
N LEU A 363 -21.58 -4.86 -15.22
CA LEU A 363 -22.63 -4.41 -16.13
C LEU A 363 -22.02 -3.47 -17.17
N ARG A 364 -22.10 -3.85 -18.45
CA ARG A 364 -21.81 -2.97 -19.58
C ARG A 364 -23.13 -2.40 -20.11
N MET A 365 -23.25 -1.08 -20.07
CA MET A 365 -24.36 -0.31 -20.63
C MET A 365 -23.95 0.40 -21.90
#